data_9819804e40af4b3f0c52aac7a8813210
#
_entry.id   9819804e40af4b3f0c52aac7a8813210
#
_cell.length_a   1.000
_cell.length_b   1.000
_cell.length_c   1.000
_cell.angle_alpha   90.00
_cell.angle_beta   90.00
_cell.angle_gamma   90.00
#
_symmetry.space_group_name_H-M   'P 1'
#
loop_
_entity.id
_entity.type
_entity.pdbx_description
1 polymer ?
#
loop_
_entity_poly.entity_id
_entity_poly.type
_entity_poly.pdbx_seq_one_letter_code
_entity_poly.pdbx_strand_id
1 'polypeptide(L)'
;MGLEESLPGGILLSTVEKVAGFVRAGSLWPATFGLACCAIEMMATAGPRFDIARFGMERFSATPRQADLMIVAGRVSQKMAPVLRQVYDQMAEPKWVLAMGVCASSGGMFNNYAIVQGVDHVVPVDIYLPGCPPRPEMLLNAILALHAKIAEMPLGVHRAEAIAAAEKAALAAPTTLELKGLLR
;
A
#
# COMPACT_ATOMS: atom_id res chain seq x y z
N MET A 1 16.39 21.45 -4.06
CA MET A 1 16.98 21.84 -2.76
C MET A 1 15.85 22.36 -1.90
N GLY A 2 15.43 21.53 -0.92
CA GLY A 2 14.37 21.91 0.02
C GLY A 2 14.92 22.90 1.04
N LEU A 3 14.05 23.67 1.66
CA LEU A 3 14.38 24.57 2.77
C LEU A 3 15.12 23.86 3.93
N GLU A 4 15.04 22.55 3.97
CA GLU A 4 15.66 21.64 4.94
C GLU A 4 17.20 21.61 4.85
N GLU A 5 17.77 21.76 3.65
CA GLU A 5 19.24 21.76 3.44
C GLU A 5 19.90 23.10 3.76
N SER A 6 19.14 24.19 3.78
CA SER A 6 19.68 25.54 3.96
C SER A 6 19.63 26.08 5.39
N LEU A 7 18.90 25.39 6.30
CA LEU A 7 18.78 25.77 7.71
C LEU A 7 19.42 24.72 8.60
N PRO A 8 20.36 25.11 9.50
CA PRO A 8 20.90 24.18 10.49
C PRO A 8 19.72 23.63 11.30
N GLY A 9 19.55 22.29 11.30
CA GLY A 9 18.44 21.50 11.82
C GLY A 9 17.59 22.18 12.89
N GLY A 10 16.67 23.03 12.45
CA GLY A 10 15.92 23.89 13.35
C GLY A 10 14.78 23.11 14.00
N ILE A 11 14.59 23.31 15.31
CA ILE A 11 13.48 22.78 16.12
C ILE A 11 12.13 22.99 15.43
N LEU A 12 11.95 24.06 14.65
CA LEU A 12 10.73 24.37 13.92
C LEU A 12 10.45 23.38 12.78
N LEU A 13 11.45 22.98 11.98
CA LEU A 13 11.29 22.03 10.88
C LEU A 13 10.96 20.65 11.40
N SER A 14 11.65 20.18 12.44
CA SER A 14 11.35 18.88 13.07
C SER A 14 9.95 18.85 13.68
N THR A 15 9.43 19.97 14.14
CA THR A 15 8.07 20.07 14.67
C THR A 15 7.03 20.02 13.54
N VAL A 16 7.27 20.69 12.41
CA VAL A 16 6.38 20.67 11.24
C VAL A 16 6.32 19.26 10.65
N GLU A 17 7.43 18.56 10.52
CA GLU A 17 7.48 17.18 10.04
C GLU A 17 6.69 16.24 10.94
N LYS A 18 6.86 16.31 12.26
CA LYS A 18 6.12 15.52 13.24
C LYS A 18 4.61 15.79 13.18
N VAL A 19 4.20 17.04 13.08
CA VAL A 19 2.80 17.42 12.95
C VAL A 19 2.21 16.89 11.64
N ALA A 20 2.91 17.05 10.53
CA ALA A 20 2.46 16.56 9.24
C ALA A 20 2.38 15.03 9.21
N GLY A 21 3.35 14.32 9.80
CA GLY A 21 3.33 12.86 9.96
C GLY A 21 2.12 12.40 10.79
N PHE A 22 1.87 13.06 11.92
CA PHE A 22 0.72 12.78 12.79
C PHE A 22 -0.63 12.99 12.06
N VAL A 23 -0.79 14.11 11.35
CA VAL A 23 -2.03 14.41 10.61
C VAL A 23 -2.25 13.40 9.49
N ARG A 24 -1.21 13.05 8.74
CA ARG A 24 -1.29 12.04 7.67
C ARG A 24 -1.63 10.65 8.19
N ALA A 25 -1.02 10.23 9.29
CA ALA A 25 -1.33 8.95 9.92
C ALA A 25 -2.76 8.92 10.48
N GLY A 26 -3.26 10.03 11.02
CA GLY A 26 -4.59 10.12 11.64
C GLY A 26 -5.76 10.16 10.67
N SER A 27 -5.54 10.31 9.36
CA SER A 27 -6.60 10.36 8.35
C SER A 27 -6.12 9.74 7.04
N LEU A 28 -6.39 8.45 6.87
CA LEU A 28 -6.09 7.69 5.65
C LEU A 28 -7.40 7.21 5.02
N TRP A 29 -7.68 7.66 3.82
CA TRP A 29 -8.88 7.25 3.11
C TRP A 29 -8.57 6.11 2.15
N PRO A 30 -9.07 4.89 2.44
CA PRO A 30 -8.75 3.74 1.61
C PRO A 30 -9.53 3.71 0.30
N ALA A 31 -8.83 3.47 -0.80
CA ALA A 31 -9.38 2.90 -2.02
C ALA A 31 -9.28 1.39 -1.92
N THR A 32 -10.40 0.70 -2.01
CA THR A 32 -10.44 -0.74 -1.80
C THR A 32 -10.51 -1.50 -3.11
N PHE A 33 -9.52 -2.37 -3.34
CA PHE A 33 -9.54 -3.37 -4.40
C PHE A 33 -9.89 -4.74 -3.81
N GLY A 34 -11.18 -5.01 -3.68
CA GLY A 34 -11.69 -6.30 -3.26
C GLY A 34 -11.73 -7.29 -4.42
N LEU A 35 -10.67 -8.03 -4.64
CA LEU A 35 -10.51 -8.89 -5.83
C LEU A 35 -10.79 -10.37 -5.55
N ALA A 36 -10.77 -10.81 -4.29
CA ALA A 36 -11.00 -12.20 -3.91
C ALA A 36 -11.47 -12.31 -2.44
N CYS A 37 -11.29 -13.49 -1.82
CA CYS A 37 -11.73 -13.78 -0.45
C CYS A 37 -11.21 -12.80 0.61
N CYS A 38 -10.04 -12.22 0.45
CA CYS A 38 -9.51 -11.20 1.36
C CYS A 38 -10.40 -9.95 1.46
N ALA A 39 -11.22 -9.68 0.43
CA ALA A 39 -12.20 -8.60 0.47
C ALA A 39 -13.26 -8.78 1.56
N ILE A 40 -13.62 -10.02 1.88
CA ILE A 40 -14.60 -10.32 2.92
C ILE A 40 -14.04 -9.95 4.29
N GLU A 41 -12.77 -10.31 4.55
CA GLU A 41 -12.09 -9.93 5.80
C GLU A 41 -11.86 -8.41 5.89
N MET A 42 -11.58 -7.75 4.78
CA MET A 42 -11.47 -6.30 4.71
C MET A 42 -12.82 -5.64 5.06
N MET A 43 -13.95 -6.14 4.55
CA MET A 43 -15.28 -5.65 4.92
C MET A 43 -15.59 -5.95 6.38
N ALA A 44 -15.22 -7.11 6.90
CA ALA A 44 -15.40 -7.47 8.31
C ALA A 44 -14.62 -6.53 9.24
N THR A 45 -13.45 -6.03 8.81
CA THR A 45 -12.65 -5.07 9.57
C THR A 45 -13.35 -3.71 9.68
N ALA A 46 -14.14 -3.32 8.68
CA ALA A 46 -14.97 -2.12 8.73
C ALA A 46 -16.25 -2.30 9.56
N GLY A 47 -16.57 -3.54 9.96
CA GLY A 47 -17.73 -3.86 10.75
C GLY A 47 -17.61 -3.40 12.22
N PRO A 48 -18.74 -3.35 12.96
CA PRO A 48 -18.80 -2.75 14.30
C PRO A 48 -17.93 -3.45 15.36
N ARG A 49 -17.50 -4.68 15.12
CA ARG A 49 -16.61 -5.41 16.04
C ARG A 49 -15.19 -4.87 16.06
N PHE A 50 -14.66 -4.50 14.87
CA PHE A 50 -13.28 -4.09 14.71
C PHE A 50 -13.13 -2.58 14.50
N ASP A 51 -14.05 -2.00 13.74
CA ASP A 51 -14.24 -0.57 13.53
C ASP A 51 -12.95 0.20 13.20
N ILE A 52 -12.57 0.18 11.94
CA ILE A 52 -11.40 0.92 11.44
C ILE A 52 -11.58 2.45 11.48
N ALA A 53 -12.80 2.95 11.77
CA ALA A 53 -13.08 4.37 11.89
C ALA A 53 -12.20 5.06 12.95
N ARG A 54 -11.95 4.38 14.08
CA ARG A 54 -11.06 4.88 15.15
C ARG A 54 -9.60 5.06 14.73
N PHE A 55 -9.20 4.49 13.58
CA PHE A 55 -7.88 4.66 12.99
C PHE A 55 -7.87 5.70 11.85
N GLY A 56 -8.94 6.48 11.71
CA GLY A 56 -9.05 7.51 10.67
C GLY A 56 -9.40 6.98 9.28
N MET A 57 -9.93 5.75 9.18
CA MET A 57 -10.23 5.05 7.93
C MET A 57 -11.73 4.77 7.73
N GLU A 58 -12.61 5.54 8.34
CA GLU A 58 -14.06 5.34 8.23
C GLU A 58 -14.55 5.45 6.79
N ARG A 59 -13.98 6.39 6.04
CA ARG A 59 -14.44 6.69 4.70
C ARG A 59 -13.70 5.89 3.64
N PHE A 60 -14.39 4.90 3.06
CA PHE A 60 -13.95 4.26 1.82
C PHE A 60 -14.16 5.21 0.64
N SER A 61 -13.07 5.57 -0.03
CA SER A 61 -13.12 6.44 -1.20
C SER A 61 -13.61 5.70 -2.44
N ALA A 62 -14.69 6.20 -3.03
CA ALA A 62 -15.21 5.69 -4.30
C ALA A 62 -14.38 6.19 -5.52
N THR A 63 -13.57 7.23 -5.31
CA THR A 63 -12.73 7.80 -6.35
C THR A 63 -11.25 7.74 -5.95
N PRO A 64 -10.36 7.29 -6.85
CA PRO A 64 -8.93 7.22 -6.54
C PRO A 64 -8.30 8.58 -6.24
N ARG A 65 -8.84 9.66 -6.79
CA ARG A 65 -8.32 11.01 -6.59
C ARG A 65 -8.46 11.55 -5.17
N GLN A 66 -9.32 10.93 -4.36
CA GLN A 66 -9.53 11.30 -2.94
C GLN A 66 -9.00 10.24 -1.99
N ALA A 67 -8.39 9.19 -2.51
CA ALA A 67 -7.85 8.11 -1.70
C ALA A 67 -6.35 8.32 -1.45
N ASP A 68 -5.92 8.01 -0.24
CA ASP A 68 -4.52 8.09 0.19
C ASP A 68 -3.89 6.70 0.31
N LEU A 69 -4.70 5.67 0.60
CA LEU A 69 -4.26 4.30 0.77
C LEU A 69 -4.96 3.39 -0.24
N MET A 70 -4.20 2.59 -0.99
CA MET A 70 -4.74 1.52 -1.81
C MET A 70 -4.62 0.18 -1.08
N ILE A 71 -5.74 -0.48 -0.79
CA ILE A 71 -5.76 -1.83 -0.22
C ILE A 71 -6.08 -2.82 -1.32
N VAL A 72 -5.10 -3.61 -1.73
CA VAL A 72 -5.26 -4.67 -2.73
C VAL A 72 -5.56 -5.99 -2.01
N ALA A 73 -6.84 -6.36 -1.93
CA ALA A 73 -7.31 -7.50 -1.17
C ALA A 73 -7.57 -8.72 -2.07
N GLY A 74 -6.58 -9.59 -2.21
CA GLY A 74 -6.69 -10.85 -2.92
C GLY A 74 -5.83 -10.96 -4.18
N ARG A 75 -6.17 -11.91 -5.05
CA ARG A 75 -5.40 -12.21 -6.27
C ARG A 75 -5.66 -11.17 -7.36
N VAL A 76 -4.61 -10.75 -8.01
CA VAL A 76 -4.66 -9.85 -9.17
C VAL A 76 -4.54 -10.66 -10.45
N SER A 77 -5.54 -10.62 -11.32
CA SER A 77 -5.44 -11.25 -12.64
C SER A 77 -4.62 -10.39 -13.61
N GLN A 78 -4.02 -11.02 -14.61
CA GLN A 78 -3.27 -10.31 -15.66
C GLN A 78 -4.13 -9.28 -16.39
N LYS A 79 -5.43 -9.55 -16.55
CA LYS A 79 -6.38 -8.59 -17.15
C LYS A 79 -6.71 -7.41 -16.24
N MET A 80 -6.62 -7.60 -14.92
CA MET A 80 -6.89 -6.54 -13.93
C MET A 80 -5.66 -5.70 -13.60
N ALA A 81 -4.46 -6.21 -13.83
CA ALA A 81 -3.21 -5.52 -13.55
C ALA A 81 -3.11 -4.13 -14.20
N PRO A 82 -3.44 -3.92 -15.48
CA PRO A 82 -3.44 -2.60 -16.10
C PRO A 82 -4.42 -1.61 -15.46
N VAL A 83 -5.61 -2.10 -15.05
CA VAL A 83 -6.62 -1.29 -14.37
C VAL A 83 -6.14 -0.86 -12.99
N LEU A 84 -5.55 -1.79 -12.24
CA LEU A 84 -4.96 -1.51 -10.93
C LEU A 84 -3.87 -0.42 -11.05
N ARG A 85 -2.98 -0.54 -12.02
CA ARG A 85 -1.94 0.47 -12.30
C ARG A 85 -2.54 1.82 -12.65
N GLN A 86 -3.54 1.83 -13.53
CA GLN A 86 -4.20 3.07 -13.96
C GLN A 86 -4.88 3.78 -12.77
N VAL A 87 -5.50 3.04 -11.87
CA VAL A 87 -6.11 3.63 -10.66
C VAL A 87 -5.04 4.14 -9.70
N TYR A 88 -3.93 3.41 -9.52
CA TYR A 88 -2.80 3.87 -8.72
C TYR A 88 -2.24 5.20 -9.25
N ASP A 89 -2.07 5.34 -10.56
CA ASP A 89 -1.57 6.57 -11.18
C ASP A 89 -2.52 7.76 -11.01
N GLN A 90 -3.84 7.50 -10.82
CA GLN A 90 -4.83 8.53 -10.55
C GLN A 90 -4.89 8.98 -9.09
N MET A 91 -4.28 8.25 -8.18
CA MET A 91 -4.20 8.65 -6.76
C MET A 91 -3.26 9.83 -6.58
N ALA A 92 -3.67 10.78 -5.74
CA ALA A 92 -2.85 11.94 -5.40
C ALA A 92 -1.69 11.55 -4.48
N GLU A 93 -0.57 12.26 -4.56
CA GLU A 93 0.51 12.15 -3.58
C GLU A 93 0.17 12.97 -2.31
N PRO A 94 0.47 12.44 -1.14
CA PRO A 94 1.11 11.19 -0.77
C PRO A 94 0.17 9.98 -0.81
N LYS A 95 0.60 8.86 -1.37
CA LYS A 95 -0.19 7.61 -1.46
C LYS A 95 0.61 6.41 -0.96
N TRP A 96 -0.11 5.41 -0.45
CA TRP A 96 0.46 4.18 0.08
C TRP A 96 -0.28 2.96 -0.46
N VAL A 97 0.40 1.83 -0.52
CA VAL A 97 -0.17 0.56 -1.00
C VAL A 97 0.01 -0.53 0.04
N LEU A 98 -1.08 -1.19 0.40
CA LEU A 98 -1.13 -2.35 1.27
C LEU A 98 -1.55 -3.59 0.47
N ALA A 99 -0.66 -4.57 0.36
CA ALA A 99 -0.94 -5.85 -0.25
C ALA A 99 -1.54 -6.81 0.77
N MET A 100 -2.85 -7.06 0.70
CA MET A 100 -3.57 -7.90 1.64
C MET A 100 -3.71 -9.34 1.13
N GLY A 101 -3.14 -10.25 1.88
CA GLY A 101 -3.18 -11.68 1.64
C GLY A 101 -2.02 -12.20 0.79
N VAL A 102 -1.77 -13.48 0.88
CA VAL A 102 -0.67 -14.16 0.18
C VAL A 102 -0.79 -14.05 -1.35
N CYS A 103 -2.03 -13.96 -1.86
CA CYS A 103 -2.26 -13.83 -3.30
C CYS A 103 -1.79 -12.47 -3.84
N ALA A 104 -2.01 -11.38 -3.09
CA ALA A 104 -1.48 -10.06 -3.46
C ALA A 104 0.03 -9.98 -3.26
N SER A 105 0.56 -10.67 -2.24
CA SER A 105 2.00 -10.60 -1.90
C SER A 105 2.88 -11.42 -2.86
N SER A 106 2.41 -12.61 -3.30
CA SER A 106 3.25 -13.54 -4.09
C SER A 106 2.48 -14.43 -5.06
N GLY A 107 1.19 -14.12 -5.31
CA GLY A 107 0.31 -15.01 -6.10
C GLY A 107 -0.24 -16.21 -5.31
N GLY A 108 0.37 -16.57 -4.17
CA GLY A 108 -0.07 -17.63 -3.28
C GLY A 108 -0.18 -19.00 -3.97
N MET A 109 -1.32 -19.68 -3.77
CA MET A 109 -1.59 -20.97 -4.39
C MET A 109 -1.91 -20.88 -5.90
N PHE A 110 -2.16 -19.69 -6.43
CA PHE A 110 -2.55 -19.47 -7.82
C PHE A 110 -1.35 -19.21 -8.73
N ASN A 111 -0.38 -20.11 -8.73
CA ASN A 111 0.80 -20.00 -9.56
C ASN A 111 0.51 -20.44 -11.01
N ASN A 112 -0.14 -19.59 -11.76
CA ASN A 112 -0.50 -19.82 -13.17
C ASN A 112 -0.31 -18.54 -14.00
N TYR A 113 -0.40 -18.68 -15.33
CA TYR A 113 -0.21 -17.57 -16.28
C TYR A 113 -1.31 -16.49 -16.20
N ALA A 114 -2.46 -16.75 -15.60
CA ALA A 114 -3.58 -15.82 -15.54
C ALA A 114 -3.49 -14.85 -14.34
N ILE A 115 -2.66 -15.17 -13.35
CA ILE A 115 -2.55 -14.41 -12.09
C ILE A 115 -1.16 -13.79 -11.99
N VAL A 116 -1.13 -12.52 -11.58
CA VAL A 116 0.12 -11.80 -11.28
C VAL A 116 0.73 -12.38 -10.00
N GLN A 117 2.01 -12.71 -10.04
CA GLN A 117 2.71 -13.34 -8.93
C GLN A 117 3.32 -12.29 -7.96
N GLY A 118 2.45 -11.47 -7.41
CA GLY A 118 2.78 -10.35 -6.54
C GLY A 118 2.35 -9.01 -7.13
N VAL A 119 1.64 -8.21 -6.36
CA VAL A 119 1.15 -6.90 -6.81
C VAL A 119 2.29 -5.88 -6.94
N ASP A 120 3.43 -6.14 -6.32
CA ASP A 120 4.67 -5.37 -6.42
C ASP A 120 5.25 -5.31 -7.83
N HIS A 121 4.90 -6.27 -8.69
CA HIS A 121 5.21 -6.21 -10.14
C HIS A 121 4.38 -5.17 -10.91
N VAL A 122 3.32 -4.64 -10.29
CA VAL A 122 2.41 -3.68 -10.93
C VAL A 122 2.52 -2.30 -10.28
N VAL A 123 2.53 -2.24 -8.93
CA VAL A 123 2.61 -1.00 -8.14
C VAL A 123 3.55 -1.20 -6.96
N PRO A 124 4.25 -0.14 -6.49
CA PRO A 124 5.11 -0.25 -5.32
C PRO A 124 4.26 -0.54 -4.08
N VAL A 125 4.71 -1.48 -3.24
CA VAL A 125 4.00 -1.92 -2.04
C VAL A 125 4.72 -1.40 -0.80
N ASP A 126 3.97 -0.75 0.10
CA ASP A 126 4.48 -0.23 1.36
C ASP A 126 4.44 -1.27 2.49
N ILE A 127 3.35 -2.02 2.56
CA ILE A 127 3.13 -3.03 3.61
C ILE A 127 2.56 -4.30 2.98
N TYR A 128 3.14 -5.44 3.35
CA TYR A 128 2.62 -6.76 3.02
C TYR A 128 1.92 -7.37 4.23
N LEU A 129 0.70 -7.83 4.03
CA LEU A 129 -0.09 -8.51 5.04
C LEU A 129 -0.27 -9.98 4.63
N PRO A 130 0.50 -10.93 5.18
CA PRO A 130 0.37 -12.34 4.87
C PRO A 130 -0.91 -12.94 5.49
N GLY A 131 -1.40 -13.99 4.88
CA GLY A 131 -2.57 -14.77 5.32
C GLY A 131 -3.43 -15.23 4.13
N CYS A 132 -4.28 -16.22 4.34
CA CYS A 132 -5.14 -16.76 3.27
C CYS A 132 -6.50 -17.22 3.81
N PRO A 133 -7.44 -16.28 4.06
CA PRO A 133 -7.27 -14.83 4.21
C PRO A 133 -6.64 -14.44 5.56
N PRO A 134 -6.03 -13.26 5.67
CA PRO A 134 -5.59 -12.73 6.97
C PRO A 134 -6.81 -12.32 7.78
N ARG A 135 -6.74 -12.53 9.10
CA ARG A 135 -7.82 -12.11 10.02
C ARG A 135 -7.92 -10.58 10.10
N PRO A 136 -9.10 -10.04 10.46
CA PRO A 136 -9.30 -8.60 10.65
C PRO A 136 -8.29 -7.95 11.62
N GLU A 137 -7.91 -8.65 12.70
CA GLU A 137 -6.91 -8.16 13.66
C GLU A 137 -5.53 -7.98 13.02
N MET A 138 -5.19 -8.85 12.07
CA MET A 138 -3.93 -8.74 11.32
C MET A 138 -3.94 -7.50 10.40
N LEU A 139 -5.09 -7.18 9.81
CA LEU A 139 -5.24 -5.95 9.02
C LEU A 139 -5.09 -4.71 9.90
N LEU A 140 -5.69 -4.70 11.09
CA LEU A 140 -5.51 -3.62 12.07
C LEU A 140 -4.03 -3.45 12.46
N ASN A 141 -3.32 -4.55 12.67
CA ASN A 141 -1.88 -4.50 12.95
C ASN A 141 -1.07 -3.94 11.78
N ALA A 142 -1.42 -4.30 10.55
CA ALA A 142 -0.79 -3.75 9.34
C ALA A 142 -1.05 -2.25 9.20
N ILE A 143 -2.26 -1.79 9.54
CA ILE A 143 -2.61 -0.37 9.58
C ILE A 143 -1.76 0.38 10.61
N LEU A 144 -1.59 -0.17 11.82
CA LEU A 144 -0.74 0.43 12.84
C LEU A 144 0.74 0.49 12.41
N ALA A 145 1.23 -0.55 11.74
CA ALA A 145 2.57 -0.56 11.17
C ALA A 145 2.72 0.51 10.06
N LEU A 146 1.67 0.71 9.26
CA LEU A 146 1.65 1.77 8.25
C LEU A 146 1.66 3.16 8.89
N HIS A 147 0.87 3.37 9.96
CA HIS A 147 0.88 4.64 10.71
C HIS A 147 2.27 4.95 11.26
N ALA A 148 2.96 3.97 11.84
CA ALA A 148 4.34 4.15 12.31
C ALA A 148 5.28 4.53 11.16
N LYS A 149 5.20 3.84 10.02
CA LYS A 149 5.97 4.15 8.81
C LYS A 149 5.70 5.58 8.30
N ILE A 150 4.44 6.01 8.28
CA ILE A 150 4.04 7.35 7.83
C ILE A 150 4.57 8.43 8.77
N ALA A 151 4.53 8.19 10.09
CA ALA A 151 5.01 9.13 11.08
C ALA A 151 6.51 9.40 10.98
N GLU A 152 7.29 8.42 10.52
CA GLU A 152 8.74 8.50 10.33
C GLU A 152 9.15 8.99 8.93
N MET A 153 8.21 9.08 7.98
CA MET A 153 8.52 9.49 6.61
C MET A 153 8.87 10.98 6.51
N PRO A 154 10.00 11.31 5.86
CA PRO A 154 10.35 12.70 5.57
C PRO A 154 9.33 13.34 4.63
N LEU A 155 9.27 14.67 4.69
CA LEU A 155 8.49 15.50 3.78
C LEU A 155 9.29 15.80 2.51
N GLY A 156 8.59 15.94 1.37
CA GLY A 156 9.17 16.54 0.17
C GLY A 156 9.83 15.60 -0.83
N VAL A 157 10.90 16.06 -1.46
CA VAL A 157 11.54 15.44 -2.65
C VAL A 157 12.07 14.03 -2.38
N HIS A 158 12.64 13.78 -1.22
CA HIS A 158 13.20 12.47 -0.85
C HIS A 158 12.17 11.34 -0.87
N ARG A 159 10.90 11.65 -0.64
CA ARG A 159 9.83 10.68 -0.76
C ARG A 159 9.58 10.28 -2.23
N ALA A 160 9.52 11.25 -3.13
CA ALA A 160 9.29 10.98 -4.55
C ALA A 160 10.43 10.12 -5.13
N GLU A 161 11.66 10.39 -4.74
CA GLU A 161 12.83 9.60 -5.13
C GLU A 161 12.76 8.17 -4.57
N ALA A 162 12.36 8.01 -3.31
CA ALA A 162 12.20 6.70 -2.68
C ALA A 162 11.09 5.87 -3.37
N ILE A 163 9.96 6.49 -3.71
CA ILE A 163 8.87 5.83 -4.43
C ILE A 163 9.33 5.42 -5.83
N ALA A 164 10.00 6.31 -6.58
CA ALA A 164 10.51 6.03 -7.91
C ALA A 164 11.56 4.90 -7.89
N ALA A 165 12.42 4.86 -6.87
CA ALA A 165 13.39 3.80 -6.69
C ALA A 165 12.72 2.45 -6.37
N ALA A 166 11.71 2.44 -5.48
CA ALA A 166 10.95 1.25 -5.14
C ALA A 166 10.16 0.72 -6.34
N GLU A 167 9.55 1.60 -7.11
CA GLU A 167 8.82 1.24 -8.33
C GLU A 167 9.74 0.65 -9.39
N LYS A 168 10.90 1.26 -9.62
CA LYS A 168 11.91 0.73 -10.52
C LYS A 168 12.44 -0.63 -10.08
N ALA A 169 12.65 -0.83 -8.77
CA ALA A 169 13.06 -2.10 -8.21
C ALA A 169 11.98 -3.18 -8.37
N ALA A 170 10.71 -2.83 -8.13
CA ALA A 170 9.57 -3.74 -8.30
C ALA A 170 9.43 -4.20 -9.76
N LEU A 171 9.53 -3.26 -10.70
CA LEU A 171 9.47 -3.56 -12.14
C LEU A 171 10.68 -4.38 -12.65
N ALA A 172 11.84 -4.24 -12.00
CA ALA A 172 13.05 -5.00 -12.32
C ALA A 172 13.10 -6.39 -11.67
N ALA A 173 12.21 -6.68 -10.70
CA ALA A 173 12.17 -7.97 -10.01
C ALA A 173 11.78 -9.08 -11.00
N PRO A 174 12.50 -10.22 -11.04
CA PRO A 174 12.17 -11.31 -11.94
C PRO A 174 10.82 -11.91 -11.60
N THR A 175 10.00 -12.13 -12.62
CA THR A 175 8.70 -12.81 -12.44
C THR A 175 8.89 -14.28 -12.08
N THR A 176 7.91 -14.88 -11.41
CA THR A 176 7.96 -16.30 -11.04
C THR A 176 8.09 -17.21 -12.27
N LEU A 177 7.64 -16.76 -13.44
CA LEU A 177 7.79 -17.48 -14.71
C LEU A 177 9.25 -17.48 -15.20
N GLU A 178 9.96 -16.34 -15.03
CA GLU A 178 11.39 -16.24 -15.38
C GLU A 178 12.25 -17.07 -14.44
N LEU A 179 11.95 -17.06 -13.12
CA LEU A 179 12.63 -17.90 -12.14
C LEU A 179 12.46 -19.39 -12.43
N LYS A 180 11.29 -19.84 -12.91
CA LYS A 180 11.08 -21.23 -13.34
C LYS A 180 11.89 -21.59 -14.56
N GLY A 181 12.20 -20.65 -15.44
CA GLY A 181 13.11 -20.87 -16.58
C GLY A 181 14.57 -21.08 -16.18
N LEU A 182 15.00 -20.48 -15.06
CA LEU A 182 16.36 -20.61 -14.50
C LEU A 182 16.57 -21.92 -13.72
N LEU A 183 15.49 -22.56 -13.26
CA LEU A 183 15.52 -23.81 -12.49
C LEU A 183 15.36 -25.08 -13.37
N ARG A 184 15.36 -24.96 -14.68
CA ARG A 184 15.42 -26.03 -15.67
C ARG A 184 16.82 -26.13 -16.27
#